data_6326a027aa8e5e9a04b9c394dbbef2b7
#
_entry.id   6326a027aa8e5e9a04b9c394dbbef2b7
#
_cell.length_a   1.000
_cell.length_b   1.000
_cell.length_c   1.000
_cell.angle_alpha   90.00
_cell.angle_beta   90.00
_cell.angle_gamma   90.00
#
_symmetry.space_group_name_H-M   'P 1'
#
loop_
_entity.id
_entity.type
_entity.pdbx_description
1 polymer ?
#
loop_
_entity_poly.entity_id
_entity_poly.type
_entity_poly.pdbx_seq_one_letter_code
_entity_poly.pdbx_strand_id
1 'polypeptide(L)'
;QYEKIGLIPAAGKGERLGFPFPKELYPVIEHNNYKPVSHYILENIVQADVDHIAIVINETKHQLIKYFGNGSRHNCHISYVVQELREDDLTNTKTPGLAEAMDTPYHLTKGKIVYFGMADTIIMPVNFFKIASQQLTSDIDVILCMFHTDRPEKAGMVQLNDDNIVKRIDDKPETTQLEWMWGAVIWKPIFTDFFHDCIHNKQITDYANIFNEAISSGIKFKGVGFEDGKYLDMGTYNDVLRLSQWLKK
;
A
#
# COMPACT_ATOMS: atom_id res chain seq x y z
N GLN A 1 -9.93 2.78 -22.44
CA GLN A 1 -8.79 2.61 -21.52
C GLN A 1 -9.12 3.39 -20.25
N TYR A 2 -9.05 2.75 -19.06
CA TYR A 2 -9.29 3.43 -17.79
C TYR A 2 -8.17 4.42 -17.48
N GLU A 3 -8.53 5.53 -16.84
CA GLU A 3 -7.54 6.39 -16.19
C GLU A 3 -6.85 5.66 -15.04
N LYS A 4 -5.66 6.12 -14.67
CA LYS A 4 -4.88 5.56 -13.58
C LYS A 4 -4.82 6.54 -12.42
N ILE A 5 -4.73 6.02 -11.19
CA ILE A 5 -4.49 6.83 -10.00
C ILE A 5 -3.62 6.05 -9.01
N GLY A 6 -2.66 6.72 -8.40
CA GLY A 6 -1.93 6.19 -7.27
C GLY A 6 -2.70 6.40 -5.97
N LEU A 7 -2.58 5.48 -5.03
CA LEU A 7 -3.18 5.57 -3.72
C LEU A 7 -2.14 5.24 -2.64
N ILE A 8 -1.84 6.23 -1.79
CA ILE A 8 -0.87 6.12 -0.71
C ILE A 8 -1.56 6.45 0.62
N PRO A 9 -1.88 5.48 1.46
CA PRO A 9 -2.40 5.74 2.80
C PRO A 9 -1.28 6.19 3.73
N ALA A 10 -1.45 7.34 4.36
CA ALA A 10 -0.51 7.95 5.29
C ALA A 10 -1.22 8.54 6.54
N ALA A 11 -2.44 8.08 6.85
CA ALA A 11 -3.26 8.59 7.94
C ALA A 11 -3.00 7.91 9.29
N GLY A 12 -2.12 6.91 9.37
CA GLY A 12 -1.79 6.22 10.62
C GLY A 12 -1.14 7.15 11.65
N LYS A 13 -1.44 6.96 12.94
CA LYS A 13 -0.92 7.81 14.04
C LYS A 13 0.60 7.69 14.22
N GLY A 14 1.22 6.56 13.86
CA GLY A 14 2.68 6.36 13.98
C GLY A 14 3.19 6.26 15.44
N GLU A 15 2.31 6.01 16.40
CA GLU A 15 2.60 6.04 17.85
C GLU A 15 3.72 5.08 18.29
N ARG A 16 3.86 3.93 17.62
CA ARG A 16 4.88 2.93 17.96
C ARG A 16 6.32 3.42 17.84
N LEU A 17 6.58 4.38 16.95
CA LEU A 17 7.91 4.96 16.73
C LEU A 17 8.13 6.25 17.56
N GLY A 18 7.07 6.94 17.95
CA GLY A 18 7.14 8.13 18.81
C GLY A 18 8.00 9.27 18.24
N PHE A 19 8.14 9.36 16.91
CA PHE A 19 8.89 10.44 16.28
C PHE A 19 8.17 11.79 16.45
N PRO A 20 8.92 12.90 16.59
CA PRO A 20 8.34 14.25 16.65
C PRO A 20 7.85 14.76 15.28
N PHE A 21 7.79 13.89 14.30
CA PHE A 21 7.34 14.13 12.93
C PHE A 21 6.64 12.88 12.38
N PRO A 22 5.81 12.98 11.33
CA PRO A 22 5.21 11.81 10.70
C PRO A 22 6.27 10.78 10.27
N LYS A 23 6.07 9.50 10.62
CA LYS A 23 7.01 8.42 10.27
C LYS A 23 7.27 8.33 8.76
N GLU A 24 6.29 8.72 7.95
CA GLU A 24 6.38 8.78 6.50
C GLU A 24 7.44 9.76 5.99
N LEU A 25 7.86 10.71 6.83
CA LEU A 25 8.94 11.66 6.56
C LEU A 25 10.28 11.23 7.13
N TYR A 26 10.40 10.01 7.66
CA TYR A 26 11.68 9.50 8.14
C TYR A 26 12.74 9.58 7.03
N PRO A 27 13.90 10.24 7.29
CA PRO A 27 14.93 10.44 6.29
C PRO A 27 15.70 9.13 6.02
N VAL A 28 15.62 8.66 4.79
CA VAL A 28 16.42 7.55 4.28
C VAL A 28 17.66 8.13 3.63
N ILE A 29 18.83 7.80 4.18
CA ILE A 29 20.11 8.35 3.73
C ILE A 29 20.80 7.34 2.82
N GLU A 30 21.00 7.73 1.56
CA GLU A 30 21.75 6.98 0.56
C GLU A 30 22.92 7.83 0.06
N HIS A 31 24.15 7.37 0.29
CA HIS A 31 25.37 8.10 -0.06
C HIS A 31 25.35 9.52 0.59
N ASN A 32 25.42 10.57 -0.17
CA ASN A 32 25.40 11.95 0.33
C ASN A 32 24.04 12.64 0.13
N ASN A 33 23.00 11.88 -0.05
CA ASN A 33 21.65 12.37 -0.29
C ASN A 33 20.65 11.73 0.65
N TYR A 34 19.50 12.37 0.85
CA TYR A 34 18.41 11.77 1.59
C TYR A 34 17.07 12.05 0.92
N LYS A 35 16.12 11.16 1.13
CA LYS A 35 14.71 11.39 0.85
C LYS A 35 13.84 10.68 1.89
N PRO A 36 12.61 11.18 2.17
CA PRO A 36 11.71 10.50 3.10
C PRO A 36 11.30 9.13 2.60
N VAL A 37 11.02 8.21 3.53
CA VAL A 37 10.59 6.85 3.19
C VAL A 37 9.36 6.83 2.26
N SER A 38 8.39 7.72 2.47
CA SER A 38 7.19 7.81 1.62
C SER A 38 7.47 8.27 0.19
N HIS A 39 8.62 8.87 -0.06
CA HIS A 39 9.02 9.27 -1.41
C HIS A 39 9.29 8.05 -2.32
N TYR A 40 9.74 6.93 -1.75
CA TYR A 40 10.04 5.71 -2.53
C TYR A 40 8.80 5.15 -3.19
N ILE A 41 7.69 5.00 -2.46
CA ILE A 41 6.46 4.48 -3.06
C ILE A 41 5.86 5.46 -4.07
N LEU A 42 5.99 6.77 -3.86
CA LEU A 42 5.58 7.77 -4.83
C LEU A 42 6.38 7.60 -6.13
N GLU A 43 7.70 7.45 -6.07
CA GLU A 43 8.53 7.18 -7.24
C GLU A 43 8.13 5.88 -7.96
N ASN A 44 7.87 4.80 -7.22
CA ASN A 44 7.42 3.54 -7.80
C ASN A 44 6.12 3.71 -8.62
N ILE A 45 5.18 4.51 -8.11
CA ILE A 45 3.91 4.81 -8.80
C ILE A 45 4.17 5.66 -10.06
N VAL A 46 4.96 6.72 -9.95
CA VAL A 46 5.30 7.60 -11.07
C VAL A 46 6.03 6.84 -12.19
N GLN A 47 6.91 5.88 -11.84
CA GLN A 47 7.60 5.01 -12.80
C GLN A 47 6.66 4.08 -13.59
N ALA A 48 5.42 3.91 -13.14
CA ALA A 48 4.37 3.17 -13.85
C ALA A 48 3.52 4.06 -14.78
N ASP A 49 3.98 5.27 -15.07
CA ASP A 49 3.26 6.27 -15.86
C ASP A 49 1.90 6.62 -15.22
N VAL A 50 1.88 6.79 -13.90
CA VAL A 50 0.74 7.24 -13.11
C VAL A 50 1.08 8.62 -12.56
N ASP A 51 0.40 9.63 -13.05
CA ASP A 51 0.68 11.04 -12.78
C ASP A 51 -0.28 11.71 -11.79
N HIS A 52 -1.36 11.04 -11.41
CA HIS A 52 -2.27 11.51 -10.37
C HIS A 52 -2.21 10.57 -9.16
N ILE A 53 -1.92 11.13 -7.98
CA ILE A 53 -1.74 10.37 -6.74
C ILE A 53 -2.64 10.95 -5.65
N ALA A 54 -3.46 10.11 -5.04
CA ALA A 54 -4.19 10.42 -3.83
C ALA A 54 -3.38 9.98 -2.61
N ILE A 55 -3.08 10.92 -1.72
CA ILE A 55 -2.45 10.63 -0.42
C ILE A 55 -3.51 10.81 0.65
N VAL A 56 -3.80 9.74 1.40
CA VAL A 56 -4.74 9.79 2.52
C VAL A 56 -3.98 10.20 3.77
N ILE A 57 -4.38 11.31 4.37
CA ILE A 57 -3.75 11.89 5.57
C ILE A 57 -4.79 12.05 6.68
N ASN A 58 -4.36 12.30 7.88
CA ASN A 58 -5.17 12.87 8.93
C ASN A 58 -4.75 14.32 9.23
N GLU A 59 -5.47 15.01 10.07
CA GLU A 59 -5.27 16.42 10.41
C GLU A 59 -3.88 16.74 11.00
N THR A 60 -3.18 15.72 11.57
CA THR A 60 -1.85 15.90 12.15
C THR A 60 -0.72 15.78 11.12
N LYS A 61 -1.02 15.39 9.88
CA LYS A 61 -0.03 15.07 8.82
C LYS A 61 0.27 16.25 7.87
N HIS A 62 0.02 17.49 8.28
CA HIS A 62 0.27 18.68 7.46
C HIS A 62 1.71 18.81 6.94
N GLN A 63 2.69 18.20 7.62
CA GLN A 63 4.09 18.19 7.19
C GLN A 63 4.28 17.42 5.88
N LEU A 64 3.44 16.42 5.58
CA LEU A 64 3.45 15.72 4.28
C LEU A 64 3.04 16.68 3.16
N ILE A 65 2.04 17.53 3.39
CA ILE A 65 1.64 18.58 2.43
C ILE A 65 2.79 19.55 2.18
N LYS A 66 3.49 19.97 3.24
CA LYS A 66 4.65 20.86 3.12
C LYS A 66 5.78 20.23 2.30
N TYR A 67 6.03 18.93 2.47
CA TYR A 67 7.10 18.23 1.74
C TYR A 67 6.74 17.98 0.27
N PHE A 68 5.59 17.35 0.01
CA PHE A 68 5.22 16.94 -1.35
C PHE A 68 4.59 18.07 -2.18
N GLY A 69 3.96 19.06 -1.54
CA GLY A 69 3.24 20.13 -2.21
C GLY A 69 2.13 19.59 -3.10
N ASN A 70 1.97 20.15 -4.28
CA ASN A 70 1.01 19.67 -5.30
C ASN A 70 1.57 18.54 -6.19
N GLY A 71 2.77 18.06 -5.92
CA GLY A 71 3.41 16.98 -6.68
C GLY A 71 4.22 17.39 -7.89
N SER A 72 4.17 18.67 -8.34
CA SER A 72 4.85 19.12 -9.55
C SER A 72 6.36 18.90 -9.53
N ARG A 73 6.99 18.97 -8.36
CA ARG A 73 8.43 18.68 -8.19
C ARG A 73 8.76 17.19 -8.30
N HIS A 74 7.77 16.34 -8.34
CA HIS A 74 7.89 14.88 -8.37
C HIS A 74 7.27 14.28 -9.64
N ASN A 75 7.03 15.11 -10.67
CA ASN A 75 6.43 14.71 -11.93
C ASN A 75 5.03 14.07 -11.79
N CYS A 76 4.23 14.56 -10.85
CA CYS A 76 2.87 14.10 -10.63
C CYS A 76 1.98 15.23 -10.10
N HIS A 77 0.69 14.92 -9.96
CA HIS A 77 -0.32 15.76 -9.30
C HIS A 77 -0.81 15.05 -8.05
N ILE A 78 -0.77 15.72 -6.90
CA ILE A 78 -1.18 15.13 -5.63
C ILE A 78 -2.49 15.74 -5.16
N SER A 79 -3.44 14.87 -4.84
CA SER A 79 -4.66 15.19 -4.11
C SER A 79 -4.56 14.63 -2.70
N TYR A 80 -4.77 15.47 -1.68
CA TYR A 80 -4.81 15.03 -0.28
C TYR A 80 -6.25 14.76 0.12
N VAL A 81 -6.51 13.60 0.71
CA VAL A 81 -7.82 13.20 1.22
C VAL A 81 -7.69 13.01 2.72
N VAL A 82 -8.52 13.73 3.46
CA VAL A 82 -8.47 13.67 4.93
C VAL A 82 -9.33 12.52 5.43
N GLN A 83 -8.71 11.61 6.18
CA GLN A 83 -9.39 10.65 7.01
C GLN A 83 -9.51 11.24 8.40
N GLU A 84 -10.72 11.62 8.80
CA GLU A 84 -10.97 12.19 10.12
C GLU A 84 -10.74 11.15 11.22
N LEU A 85 -10.09 11.58 12.29
CA LEU A 85 -10.00 10.80 13.52
C LEU A 85 -11.33 10.94 14.26
N ARG A 86 -12.03 9.82 14.50
CA ARG A 86 -13.28 9.84 15.28
C ARG A 86 -12.97 10.12 16.75
N GLU A 87 -13.91 10.77 17.47
CA GLU A 87 -13.77 11.04 18.92
C GLU A 87 -13.52 9.74 19.73
N ASP A 88 -14.11 8.62 19.31
CA ASP A 88 -13.89 7.28 19.89
C ASP A 88 -12.45 6.80 19.68
N ASP A 89 -11.75 7.30 18.66
CA ASP A 89 -10.35 6.98 18.37
C ASP A 89 -9.38 7.80 19.25
N LEU A 90 -9.84 8.89 19.86
CA LEU A 90 -9.06 9.70 20.80
C LEU A 90 -9.04 9.08 22.21
N THR A 91 -10.06 8.29 22.55
CA THR A 91 -10.22 7.67 23.88
C THR A 91 -9.97 6.16 23.87
N ASN A 92 -10.10 5.49 22.72
CA ASN A 92 -9.87 4.06 22.52
C ASN A 92 -8.86 3.81 21.40
N THR A 93 -7.98 2.88 21.61
CA THR A 93 -6.85 2.43 20.79
C THR A 93 -7.19 1.90 19.38
N LYS A 94 -8.39 2.04 18.88
CA LYS A 94 -8.76 1.66 17.50
C LYS A 94 -8.58 2.84 16.56
N THR A 95 -7.40 2.96 15.97
CA THR A 95 -7.20 3.71 14.74
C THR A 95 -8.04 3.11 13.62
N PRO A 96 -8.61 3.93 12.71
CA PRO A 96 -9.18 3.44 11.46
C PRO A 96 -8.20 2.49 10.78
N GLY A 97 -8.66 1.33 10.36
CA GLY A 97 -7.81 0.31 9.78
C GLY A 97 -7.33 0.67 8.37
N LEU A 98 -6.42 -0.15 7.83
CA LEU A 98 -5.93 -0.02 6.45
C LEU A 98 -7.07 -0.02 5.44
N ALA A 99 -8.07 -0.88 5.63
CA ALA A 99 -9.22 -0.95 4.72
C ALA A 99 -10.00 0.37 4.64
N GLU A 100 -10.24 1.02 5.77
CA GLU A 100 -10.92 2.33 5.78
C GLU A 100 -10.07 3.40 5.08
N ALA A 101 -8.74 3.39 5.27
CA ALA A 101 -7.84 4.31 4.57
C ALA A 101 -7.83 4.07 3.04
N MET A 102 -7.95 2.81 2.60
CA MET A 102 -8.08 2.45 1.18
C MET A 102 -9.38 2.96 0.58
N ASP A 103 -10.47 2.98 1.34
CA ASP A 103 -11.80 3.38 0.88
C ASP A 103 -12.03 4.91 0.96
N THR A 104 -11.38 5.59 1.88
CA THR A 104 -11.57 7.04 2.10
C THR A 104 -11.52 7.87 0.79
N PRO A 105 -10.62 7.62 -0.18
CA PRO A 105 -10.59 8.36 -1.45
C PRO A 105 -11.50 7.76 -2.53
N TYR A 106 -12.53 7.00 -2.19
CA TYR A 106 -13.43 6.35 -3.17
C TYR A 106 -13.90 7.30 -4.29
N HIS A 107 -14.25 8.54 -3.93
CA HIS A 107 -14.69 9.56 -4.90
C HIS A 107 -13.63 9.93 -5.96
N LEU A 108 -12.36 9.70 -5.69
CA LEU A 108 -11.24 9.90 -6.64
C LEU A 108 -10.86 8.61 -7.37
N THR A 109 -10.96 7.45 -6.71
CA THR A 109 -10.50 6.15 -7.24
C THR A 109 -11.56 5.45 -8.07
N LYS A 110 -12.84 5.78 -7.87
CA LYS A 110 -13.95 5.20 -8.63
C LYS A 110 -13.75 5.35 -10.14
N GLY A 111 -13.94 4.25 -10.87
CA GLY A 111 -13.82 4.23 -12.32
C GLY A 111 -12.38 4.24 -12.86
N LYS A 112 -11.37 4.15 -12.00
CA LYS A 112 -9.94 4.19 -12.37
C LYS A 112 -9.23 2.89 -12.02
N ILE A 113 -8.10 2.65 -12.69
CA ILE A 113 -7.13 1.64 -12.25
C ILE A 113 -6.32 2.25 -11.12
N VAL A 114 -6.30 1.59 -9.96
CA VAL A 114 -5.62 2.05 -8.77
C VAL A 114 -4.29 1.34 -8.59
N TYR A 115 -3.24 2.11 -8.31
CA TYR A 115 -1.89 1.64 -7.93
C TYR A 115 -1.68 1.95 -6.46
N PHE A 116 -1.76 0.93 -5.63
CA PHE A 116 -1.75 1.06 -4.18
C PHE A 116 -0.43 0.62 -3.57
N GLY A 117 0.15 1.46 -2.72
CA GLY A 117 1.31 1.10 -1.92
C GLY A 117 1.38 1.90 -0.62
N MET A 118 2.10 1.33 0.37
CA MET A 118 2.19 1.86 1.72
C MET A 118 3.26 2.97 1.81
N ALA A 119 2.94 4.04 2.56
CA ALA A 119 3.79 5.21 2.71
C ALA A 119 5.08 4.97 3.54
N ASP A 120 5.16 3.88 4.26
CA ASP A 120 6.28 3.53 5.14
C ASP A 120 7.12 2.37 4.62
N THR A 121 7.10 2.12 3.32
CA THR A 121 7.78 1.01 2.68
C THR A 121 8.77 1.46 1.62
N ILE A 122 9.86 0.68 1.47
CA ILE A 122 10.79 0.76 0.35
C ILE A 122 10.70 -0.54 -0.43
N ILE A 123 10.41 -0.44 -1.72
CA ILE A 123 10.23 -1.58 -2.61
C ILE A 123 11.17 -1.46 -3.80
N MET A 124 11.87 -2.56 -4.09
CA MET A 124 12.73 -2.70 -5.26
C MET A 124 12.32 -3.93 -6.07
N PRO A 125 12.46 -3.90 -7.41
CA PRO A 125 13.00 -2.81 -8.23
C PRO A 125 12.06 -1.61 -8.30
N VAL A 126 12.59 -0.42 -8.57
CA VAL A 126 11.83 0.83 -8.58
C VAL A 126 10.65 0.83 -9.57
N ASN A 127 10.74 0.06 -10.64
CA ASN A 127 9.73 -0.08 -11.70
C ASN A 127 8.80 -1.29 -11.51
N PHE A 128 8.72 -1.86 -10.31
CA PHE A 128 7.95 -3.09 -10.06
C PHE A 128 6.46 -2.96 -10.47
N PHE A 129 5.84 -1.80 -10.25
CA PHE A 129 4.47 -1.55 -10.68
C PHE A 129 4.32 -1.60 -12.20
N LYS A 130 5.27 -1.05 -12.95
CA LYS A 130 5.26 -1.09 -14.41
C LYS A 130 5.36 -2.53 -14.94
N ILE A 131 6.21 -3.34 -14.33
CA ILE A 131 6.34 -4.77 -14.64
C ILE A 131 5.04 -5.51 -14.31
N ALA A 132 4.52 -5.35 -13.10
CA ALA A 132 3.33 -6.04 -12.63
C ALA A 132 2.08 -5.66 -13.44
N SER A 133 1.94 -4.40 -13.84
CA SER A 133 0.77 -3.92 -14.59
C SER A 133 0.59 -4.59 -15.96
N GLN A 134 1.65 -5.16 -16.54
CA GLN A 134 1.58 -5.91 -17.79
C GLN A 134 0.76 -7.21 -17.65
N GLN A 135 0.58 -7.69 -16.42
CA GLN A 135 -0.22 -8.87 -16.12
C GLN A 135 -1.71 -8.54 -15.83
N LEU A 136 -2.08 -7.27 -15.85
CA LEU A 136 -3.48 -6.84 -15.68
C LEU A 136 -4.24 -6.96 -17.01
N THR A 137 -4.45 -8.20 -17.44
CA THR A 137 -5.16 -8.56 -18.68
C THR A 137 -6.67 -8.38 -18.55
N SER A 138 -7.44 -8.60 -19.64
CA SER A 138 -8.90 -8.43 -19.62
C SER A 138 -9.60 -9.27 -18.58
N ASP A 139 -9.07 -10.45 -18.29
CA ASP A 139 -9.63 -11.48 -17.40
C ASP A 139 -9.08 -11.42 -15.97
N ILE A 140 -8.14 -10.53 -15.66
CA ILE A 140 -7.59 -10.30 -14.33
C ILE A 140 -8.06 -8.94 -13.80
N ASP A 141 -8.57 -8.91 -12.59
CA ASP A 141 -9.14 -7.71 -11.95
C ASP A 141 -8.19 -7.06 -10.97
N VAL A 142 -7.35 -7.86 -10.29
CA VAL A 142 -6.42 -7.42 -9.25
C VAL A 142 -5.07 -8.11 -9.43
N ILE A 143 -3.99 -7.34 -9.32
CA ILE A 143 -2.62 -7.83 -9.26
C ILE A 143 -2.08 -7.62 -7.85
N LEU A 144 -1.57 -8.68 -7.23
CA LEU A 144 -0.76 -8.60 -6.02
C LEU A 144 0.71 -8.62 -6.41
N CYS A 145 1.44 -7.53 -6.13
CA CYS A 145 2.89 -7.50 -6.26
C CYS A 145 3.49 -8.20 -5.03
N MET A 146 4.22 -9.29 -5.25
CA MET A 146 4.62 -10.19 -4.18
C MET A 146 6.13 -10.23 -3.99
N PHE A 147 6.53 -10.37 -2.74
CA PHE A 147 7.93 -10.40 -2.30
C PHE A 147 8.12 -11.51 -1.28
N HIS A 148 9.35 -12.01 -1.14
CA HIS A 148 9.70 -12.91 -0.05
C HIS A 148 9.82 -12.16 1.28
N THR A 149 9.51 -12.85 2.38
CA THR A 149 9.65 -12.30 3.72
C THR A 149 10.23 -13.33 4.68
N ASP A 150 11.05 -12.87 5.61
CA ASP A 150 11.54 -13.64 6.75
C ASP A 150 10.64 -13.46 8.00
N ARG A 151 9.53 -12.69 7.88
CA ARG A 151 8.61 -12.36 8.96
C ARG A 151 7.14 -12.53 8.53
N PRO A 152 6.72 -13.77 8.18
CA PRO A 152 5.35 -14.02 7.73
C PRO A 152 4.29 -13.64 8.77
N GLU A 153 4.63 -13.69 10.07
CA GLU A 153 3.77 -13.29 11.18
C GLU A 153 3.42 -11.80 11.20
N LYS A 154 4.05 -11.00 10.33
CA LYS A 154 3.77 -9.56 10.16
C LYS A 154 3.18 -9.21 8.81
N ALA A 155 2.99 -10.19 7.94
CA ALA A 155 2.65 -9.99 6.53
C ALA A 155 1.36 -10.71 6.12
N GLY A 156 0.71 -10.19 5.09
CA GLY A 156 -0.37 -10.88 4.39
C GLY A 156 0.22 -11.91 3.42
N MET A 157 0.18 -13.18 3.78
CA MET A 157 0.75 -14.27 3.00
C MET A 157 -0.23 -14.73 1.92
N VAL A 158 0.28 -15.04 0.73
CA VAL A 158 -0.53 -15.28 -0.46
C VAL A 158 -0.47 -16.75 -0.86
N GLN A 159 -1.63 -17.41 -0.89
CA GLN A 159 -1.77 -18.75 -1.42
C GLN A 159 -2.12 -18.67 -2.92
N LEU A 160 -1.31 -19.34 -3.74
CA LEU A 160 -1.43 -19.38 -5.20
C LEU A 160 -1.78 -20.78 -5.71
N ASN A 161 -2.34 -20.85 -6.92
CA ASN A 161 -2.30 -22.06 -7.74
C ASN A 161 -1.11 -22.02 -8.71
N ASP A 162 -0.96 -23.07 -9.55
CA ASP A 162 0.14 -23.21 -10.51
C ASP A 162 0.17 -22.11 -11.58
N ASP A 163 -0.96 -21.45 -11.84
CA ASP A 163 -1.09 -20.34 -12.81
C ASP A 163 -0.88 -18.96 -12.16
N ASN A 164 -0.39 -18.92 -10.90
CA ASN A 164 -0.27 -17.72 -10.08
C ASN A 164 -1.59 -16.99 -9.78
N ILE A 165 -2.72 -17.69 -9.88
CA ILE A 165 -4.01 -17.15 -9.44
C ILE A 165 -4.11 -17.28 -7.93
N VAL A 166 -4.45 -16.18 -7.28
CA VAL A 166 -4.57 -16.10 -5.83
C VAL A 166 -5.81 -16.86 -5.38
N LYS A 167 -5.62 -17.76 -4.41
CA LYS A 167 -6.70 -18.56 -3.81
C LYS A 167 -7.18 -17.96 -2.50
N ARG A 168 -6.25 -17.46 -1.70
CA ARG A 168 -6.53 -16.88 -0.39
C ARG A 168 -5.35 -16.03 0.08
N ILE A 169 -5.65 -15.11 0.98
CA ILE A 169 -4.68 -14.36 1.77
C ILE A 169 -4.80 -14.78 3.23
N ASP A 170 -3.69 -15.17 3.83
CA ASP A 170 -3.56 -15.45 5.25
C ASP A 170 -2.85 -14.26 5.91
N ASP A 171 -3.61 -13.43 6.65
CA ASP A 171 -3.04 -12.25 7.30
C ASP A 171 -2.33 -12.63 8.60
N LYS A 172 -1.04 -12.34 8.65
CA LYS A 172 -0.18 -12.50 9.84
C LYS A 172 -0.29 -13.88 10.49
N PRO A 173 -0.12 -14.98 9.75
CA PRO A 173 -0.23 -16.31 10.30
C PRO A 173 0.89 -16.56 11.32
N GLU A 174 0.57 -17.20 12.45
CA GLU A 174 1.58 -17.59 13.45
C GLU A 174 2.61 -18.56 12.88
N THR A 175 2.16 -19.43 11.99
CA THR A 175 3.00 -20.38 11.25
C THR A 175 2.49 -20.52 9.83
N THR A 176 3.38 -20.64 8.84
CA THR A 176 2.99 -20.84 7.45
C THR A 176 4.11 -21.52 6.67
N GLN A 177 3.74 -22.18 5.56
CA GLN A 177 4.67 -22.65 4.54
C GLN A 177 4.57 -21.81 3.24
N LEU A 178 3.75 -20.75 3.25
CA LEU A 178 3.65 -19.83 2.13
C LEU A 178 4.91 -18.98 2.06
N GLU A 179 5.41 -18.75 0.86
CA GLU A 179 6.67 -18.06 0.61
C GLU A 179 6.48 -16.59 0.24
N TRP A 180 5.31 -16.26 -0.31
CA TRP A 180 5.02 -14.95 -0.87
C TRP A 180 4.15 -14.11 0.05
N MET A 181 4.57 -12.87 0.31
CA MET A 181 3.73 -11.83 0.88
C MET A 181 3.32 -10.83 -0.20
N TRP A 182 2.14 -10.23 -0.10
CA TRP A 182 1.82 -9.07 -0.92
C TRP A 182 2.40 -7.79 -0.32
N GLY A 183 2.95 -6.91 -1.17
CA GLY A 183 3.55 -5.63 -0.73
C GLY A 183 2.88 -4.42 -1.35
N ALA A 184 2.29 -4.59 -2.54
CA ALA A 184 1.58 -3.55 -3.27
C ALA A 184 0.51 -4.18 -4.16
N VAL A 185 -0.47 -3.39 -4.57
CA VAL A 185 -1.63 -3.90 -5.32
C VAL A 185 -1.98 -2.97 -6.48
N ILE A 186 -2.38 -3.56 -7.62
CA ILE A 186 -2.99 -2.84 -8.73
C ILE A 186 -4.37 -3.44 -8.96
N TRP A 187 -5.41 -2.60 -9.13
CA TRP A 187 -6.74 -3.13 -9.36
C TRP A 187 -7.59 -2.30 -10.31
N LYS A 188 -8.57 -2.96 -10.92
CA LYS A 188 -9.58 -2.36 -11.78
C LYS A 188 -10.76 -1.78 -10.99
N PRO A 189 -11.59 -0.92 -11.62
CA PRO A 189 -12.75 -0.29 -10.97
C PRO A 189 -13.70 -1.26 -10.27
N ILE A 190 -13.89 -2.46 -10.81
CA ILE A 190 -14.75 -3.48 -10.20
C ILE A 190 -14.35 -3.81 -8.76
N PHE A 191 -13.05 -3.81 -8.46
CA PHE A 191 -12.60 -4.06 -7.10
C PHE A 191 -12.78 -2.85 -6.20
N THR A 192 -12.63 -1.62 -6.71
CA THR A 192 -12.95 -0.39 -5.96
C THR A 192 -14.40 -0.39 -5.47
N ASP A 193 -15.34 -0.68 -6.36
CA ASP A 193 -16.77 -0.70 -6.04
C ASP A 193 -17.11 -1.84 -5.07
N PHE A 194 -16.52 -3.02 -5.26
CA PHE A 194 -16.69 -4.16 -4.36
C PHE A 194 -16.15 -3.86 -2.95
N PHE A 195 -14.97 -3.25 -2.87
CA PHE A 195 -14.32 -2.87 -1.62
C PHE A 195 -15.18 -1.87 -0.84
N HIS A 196 -15.68 -0.85 -1.53
CA HIS A 196 -16.59 0.15 -0.97
C HIS A 196 -17.89 -0.47 -0.42
N ASP A 197 -18.51 -1.40 -1.17
CA ASP A 197 -19.70 -2.13 -0.73
C ASP A 197 -19.43 -2.97 0.53
N CYS A 198 -18.26 -3.65 0.61
CA CYS A 198 -17.87 -4.41 1.78
C CYS A 198 -17.80 -3.55 3.05
N ILE A 199 -17.22 -2.35 2.96
CA ILE A 199 -17.11 -1.45 4.12
C ILE A 199 -18.45 -0.88 4.52
N HIS A 200 -19.24 -0.34 3.57
CA HIS A 200 -20.43 0.44 3.89
C HIS A 200 -21.69 -0.40 4.08
N ASN A 201 -21.85 -1.46 3.31
CA ASN A 201 -23.06 -2.28 3.35
C ASN A 201 -22.88 -3.58 4.15
N LYS A 202 -21.72 -4.24 3.99
CA LYS A 202 -21.43 -5.50 4.71
C LYS A 202 -20.71 -5.29 6.03
N GLN A 203 -20.22 -4.07 6.30
CA GLN A 203 -19.48 -3.68 7.51
C GLN A 203 -18.23 -4.54 7.77
N ILE A 204 -17.55 -4.98 6.71
CA ILE A 204 -16.28 -5.69 6.78
C ILE A 204 -15.17 -4.63 6.74
N THR A 205 -14.37 -4.53 7.79
CA THR A 205 -13.31 -3.51 7.96
C THR A 205 -11.89 -4.08 7.94
N ASP A 206 -11.74 -5.39 7.88
CA ASP A 206 -10.46 -6.06 7.73
C ASP A 206 -10.14 -6.30 6.25
N TYR A 207 -8.97 -5.81 5.79
CA TYR A 207 -8.61 -5.88 4.37
C TYR A 207 -8.47 -7.31 3.85
N ALA A 208 -7.93 -8.25 4.67
CA ALA A 208 -7.73 -9.63 4.25
C ALA A 208 -9.08 -10.35 4.08
N ASN A 209 -10.05 -10.04 4.94
CA ASN A 209 -11.41 -10.54 4.80
C ASN A 209 -12.09 -9.98 3.55
N ILE A 210 -11.89 -8.69 3.23
CA ILE A 210 -12.43 -8.09 1.99
C ILE A 210 -11.79 -8.74 0.76
N PHE A 211 -10.47 -8.94 0.74
CA PHE A 211 -9.78 -9.59 -0.37
C PHE A 211 -10.26 -11.03 -0.56
N ASN A 212 -10.38 -11.80 0.51
CA ASN A 212 -10.87 -13.17 0.45
C ASN A 212 -12.35 -13.26 0.02
N GLU A 213 -13.18 -12.32 0.47
CA GLU A 213 -14.58 -12.21 0.03
C GLU A 213 -14.66 -11.89 -1.47
N ALA A 214 -13.80 -11.01 -1.97
CA ALA A 214 -13.73 -10.67 -3.39
C ALA A 214 -13.33 -11.88 -4.24
N ILE A 215 -12.30 -12.63 -3.81
CA ILE A 215 -11.86 -13.86 -4.46
C ILE A 215 -13.01 -14.89 -4.50
N SER A 216 -13.70 -15.09 -3.40
CA SER A 216 -14.85 -16.00 -3.28
C SER A 216 -16.02 -15.56 -4.16
N SER A 217 -16.17 -14.27 -4.40
CA SER A 217 -17.20 -13.66 -5.26
C SER A 217 -16.85 -13.69 -6.76
N GLY A 218 -15.68 -14.22 -7.13
CA GLY A 218 -15.26 -14.38 -8.52
C GLY A 218 -14.41 -13.24 -9.08
N ILE A 219 -14.03 -12.24 -8.28
CA ILE A 219 -13.02 -11.24 -8.68
C ILE A 219 -11.68 -11.96 -8.79
N LYS A 220 -11.03 -11.85 -9.94
CA LYS A 220 -9.82 -12.60 -10.23
C LYS A 220 -8.57 -11.86 -9.81
N PHE A 221 -7.88 -12.42 -8.84
CA PHE A 221 -6.59 -11.95 -8.35
C PHE A 221 -5.46 -12.78 -8.95
N LYS A 222 -4.42 -12.12 -9.44
CA LYS A 222 -3.18 -12.77 -9.90
C LYS A 222 -1.99 -12.25 -9.11
N GLY A 223 -1.10 -13.14 -8.71
CA GLY A 223 0.17 -12.80 -8.09
C GLY A 223 1.27 -12.56 -9.11
N VAL A 224 2.08 -11.54 -8.90
CA VAL A 224 3.32 -11.28 -9.64
C VAL A 224 4.46 -11.26 -8.65
N GLY A 225 5.27 -12.33 -8.64
CA GLY A 225 6.40 -12.52 -7.74
C GLY A 225 7.66 -11.83 -8.24
N PHE A 226 8.35 -11.15 -7.35
CA PHE A 226 9.66 -10.53 -7.59
C PHE A 226 10.72 -11.30 -6.80
N GLU A 227 11.34 -12.33 -7.41
CA GLU A 227 12.29 -13.24 -6.75
C GLU A 227 13.47 -12.49 -6.10
N ASP A 228 14.08 -11.58 -6.84
CA ASP A 228 15.16 -10.73 -6.36
C ASP A 228 14.68 -9.40 -5.79
N GLY A 229 13.36 -9.24 -5.69
CA GLY A 229 12.73 -8.03 -5.18
C GLY A 229 12.96 -7.87 -3.67
N LYS A 230 12.90 -6.62 -3.21
CA LYS A 230 13.06 -6.29 -1.80
C LYS A 230 11.88 -5.47 -1.32
N TYR A 231 11.38 -5.84 -0.16
CA TYR A 231 10.32 -5.13 0.55
C TYR A 231 10.77 -4.84 1.98
N LEU A 232 10.82 -3.58 2.34
CA LEU A 232 11.19 -3.12 3.67
C LEU A 232 10.09 -2.19 4.19
N ASP A 233 9.48 -2.55 5.29
CA ASP A 233 8.54 -1.68 6.00
C ASP A 233 9.21 -1.03 7.22
N MET A 234 8.70 0.12 7.63
CA MET A 234 9.21 0.89 8.75
C MET A 234 8.10 1.07 9.81
N GLY A 235 7.81 -0.01 10.52
CA GLY A 235 6.77 -0.04 11.56
C GLY A 235 7.29 -0.01 12.99
N THR A 236 8.56 -0.38 13.21
CA THR A 236 9.20 -0.48 14.52
C THR A 236 10.64 0.05 14.51
N TYR A 237 11.23 0.29 15.68
CA TYR A 237 12.65 0.66 15.77
C TYR A 237 13.60 -0.37 15.16
N ASN A 238 13.27 -1.67 15.29
CA ASN A 238 14.07 -2.72 14.66
C ASN A 238 14.03 -2.63 13.13
N ASP A 239 12.92 -2.21 12.55
CA ASP A 239 12.81 -2.02 11.10
C ASP A 239 13.69 -0.84 10.65
N VAL A 240 13.75 0.23 11.44
CA VAL A 240 14.65 1.38 11.19
C VAL A 240 16.13 0.94 11.21
N LEU A 241 16.52 0.08 12.15
CA LEU A 241 17.88 -0.48 12.21
C LEU A 241 18.18 -1.38 11.00
N ARG A 242 17.24 -2.21 10.58
CA ARG A 242 17.37 -3.05 9.37
C ARG A 242 17.54 -2.21 8.12
N LEU A 243 16.77 -1.14 7.98
CA LEU A 243 16.91 -0.20 6.88
C LEU A 243 18.32 0.39 6.80
N SER A 244 18.86 0.83 7.94
CA SER A 244 20.21 1.38 8.01
C SER A 244 21.30 0.36 7.60
N GLN A 245 21.11 -0.91 7.90
CA GLN A 245 22.02 -1.99 7.49
C GLN A 245 21.89 -2.34 6.01
N TRP A 246 20.68 -2.28 5.48
CA TRP A 246 20.42 -2.58 4.08
C TRP A 246 21.00 -1.53 3.13
N LEU A 247 20.95 -0.25 3.51
CA LEU A 247 21.51 0.86 2.73
C LEU A 247 23.05 0.89 2.70
N LYS A 248 23.71 0.12 3.57
CA LYS A 248 25.18 0.01 3.61
C LYS A 248 25.75 -1.09 2.70
N LYS A 249 24.90 -1.92 2.11
CA LYS A 249 25.27 -2.97 1.16
C LYS A 249 25.07 -2.52 -0.28
#